data_3afea52d79acdba2c68de3fe47b4d243
#
_entry.id   3afea52d79acdba2c68de3fe47b4d243
#
_cell.length_a   1.000
_cell.length_b   1.000
_cell.length_c   1.000
_cell.angle_alpha   90.00
_cell.angle_beta   90.00
_cell.angle_gamma   90.00
#
_symmetry.space_group_name_H-M   'P 1'
#
loop_
_entity.id
_entity.type
_entity.pdbx_description
1 polymer ?
#
loop_
_entity_poly.entity_id
_entity_poly.type
_entity_poly.pdbx_seq_one_letter_code
_entity_poly.pdbx_strand_id
1 'polypeptide(L)'
;RTQMSQYTMVTWNVRGMAAPSKRRRVLEYLKRHGVQIAFLQETHMSPEGIKSISKAWPGRVFGTSMSTFARGVLIWIARGVPFVTRYSKIDPEGRYVVVEGSLDGEPLNLVAVYAPNSGHAVFFESLSPRIVCDPTVPVIWGGDFNCVLDIGMDRSSPPIPGAACWKATQSFQAWMRHMKLFEVWRTQHPLDREYSFYSPVHGLYTRIDL
;
A
#
# COMPACT_ATOMS: atom_id res chain seq x y z
N ARG A 1 -29.97 1.11 -15.10
CA ARG A 1 -28.87 1.79 -14.37
C ARG A 1 -28.24 0.73 -13.50
N THR A 2 -27.06 0.25 -13.87
CA THR A 2 -26.28 -0.67 -13.05
C THR A 2 -25.88 0.10 -11.80
N GLN A 3 -26.34 -0.35 -10.64
CA GLN A 3 -25.94 0.23 -9.36
C GLN A 3 -24.43 -0.06 -9.20
N MET A 4 -23.60 0.97 -9.22
CA MET A 4 -22.15 0.78 -9.00
C MET A 4 -21.95 0.31 -7.56
N SER A 5 -21.31 -0.83 -7.40
CA SER A 5 -20.95 -1.35 -6.08
C SER A 5 -19.90 -0.43 -5.45
N GLN A 6 -20.05 -0.13 -4.16
CA GLN A 6 -19.10 0.67 -3.41
C GLN A 6 -18.21 -0.26 -2.59
N TYR A 7 -16.89 -0.07 -2.67
CA TYR A 7 -15.90 -0.86 -1.95
C TYR A 7 -15.08 0.00 -1.01
N THR A 8 -14.94 -0.45 0.24
CA THR A 8 -14.06 0.18 1.22
C THR A 8 -12.68 -0.46 1.13
N MET A 9 -11.69 0.36 0.80
CA MET A 9 -10.29 -0.04 0.71
C MET A 9 -9.45 0.70 1.76
N VAL A 10 -8.39 0.08 2.26
CA VAL A 10 -7.46 0.70 3.20
C VAL A 10 -6.02 0.33 2.88
N THR A 11 -5.11 1.27 3.03
CA THR A 11 -3.67 1.01 3.17
C THR A 11 -3.26 1.18 4.63
N TRP A 12 -2.43 0.29 5.17
CA TRP A 12 -2.05 0.31 6.57
C TRP A 12 -0.70 -0.37 6.82
N ASN A 13 0.29 0.39 7.26
CA ASN A 13 1.50 -0.16 7.83
C ASN A 13 1.20 -0.71 9.23
N VAL A 14 1.19 -2.04 9.37
CA VAL A 14 0.77 -2.73 10.60
C VAL A 14 1.91 -2.93 11.60
N ARG A 15 3.16 -2.57 11.25
CA ARG A 15 4.34 -2.67 12.11
C ARG A 15 4.46 -4.04 12.79
N GLY A 16 4.46 -5.08 11.97
CA GLY A 16 4.53 -6.47 12.39
C GLY A 16 3.19 -7.06 12.81
N MET A 17 2.86 -8.24 12.28
CA MET A 17 1.69 -9.02 12.67
C MET A 17 2.02 -10.53 12.77
N ALA A 18 3.28 -10.85 13.07
CA ALA A 18 3.72 -12.23 13.29
C ALA A 18 2.99 -12.87 14.50
N ALA A 19 2.77 -12.09 15.57
CA ALA A 19 2.04 -12.57 16.75
C ALA A 19 0.55 -12.78 16.47
N PRO A 20 -0.03 -13.94 16.85
CA PRO A 20 -1.45 -14.24 16.62
C PRO A 20 -2.42 -13.20 17.23
N SER A 21 -2.10 -12.66 18.40
CA SER A 21 -2.90 -11.63 19.07
C SER A 21 -2.95 -10.33 18.26
N LYS A 22 -1.82 -9.91 17.65
CA LYS A 22 -1.77 -8.74 16.78
C LYS A 22 -2.57 -8.98 15.49
N ARG A 23 -2.41 -10.15 14.87
CA ARG A 23 -3.21 -10.54 13.68
C ARG A 23 -4.70 -10.45 13.95
N ARG A 24 -5.17 -11.00 15.09
CA ARG A 24 -6.58 -10.91 15.48
C ARG A 24 -7.05 -9.46 15.57
N ARG A 25 -6.29 -8.59 16.25
CA ARG A 25 -6.65 -7.17 16.38
C ARG A 25 -6.72 -6.44 15.03
N VAL A 26 -5.77 -6.72 14.13
CA VAL A 26 -5.81 -6.16 12.76
C VAL A 26 -7.08 -6.62 12.04
N LEU A 27 -7.38 -7.93 12.07
CA LEU A 27 -8.58 -8.46 11.43
C LEU A 27 -9.88 -7.89 12.02
N GLU A 28 -9.96 -7.80 13.35
CA GLU A 28 -11.12 -7.23 14.05
C GLU A 28 -11.33 -5.76 13.68
N TYR A 29 -10.23 -4.99 13.53
CA TYR A 29 -10.28 -3.62 13.05
C TYR A 29 -10.84 -3.54 11.63
N LEU A 30 -10.28 -4.32 10.69
CA LEU A 30 -10.74 -4.34 9.30
C LEU A 30 -12.23 -4.71 9.20
N LYS A 31 -12.66 -5.72 9.93
CA LYS A 31 -14.07 -6.15 9.98
C LYS A 31 -14.99 -5.07 10.54
N ARG A 32 -14.61 -4.44 11.65
CA ARG A 32 -15.40 -3.38 12.31
C ARG A 32 -15.63 -2.19 11.39
N HIS A 33 -14.66 -1.88 10.52
CA HIS A 33 -14.74 -0.76 9.59
C HIS A 33 -15.25 -1.17 8.20
N GLY A 34 -15.75 -2.40 8.04
CA GLY A 34 -16.30 -2.88 6.78
C GLY A 34 -15.30 -2.91 5.62
N VAL A 35 -13.99 -3.01 5.94
CA VAL A 35 -12.95 -3.04 4.92
C VAL A 35 -13.08 -4.31 4.08
N GLN A 36 -13.05 -4.14 2.77
CA GLN A 36 -13.21 -5.20 1.79
C GLN A 36 -11.93 -5.54 1.06
N ILE A 37 -11.05 -4.56 0.86
CA ILE A 37 -9.69 -4.75 0.30
C ILE A 37 -8.70 -4.01 1.20
N ALA A 38 -7.66 -4.70 1.65
CA ALA A 38 -6.61 -4.10 2.48
C ALA A 38 -5.23 -4.32 1.87
N PHE A 39 -4.46 -3.23 1.80
CA PHE A 39 -3.04 -3.20 1.44
C PHE A 39 -2.25 -3.06 2.75
N LEU A 40 -1.59 -4.12 3.21
CA LEU A 40 -0.89 -4.15 4.49
C LEU A 40 0.61 -4.17 4.29
N GLN A 41 1.33 -3.30 4.98
CA GLN A 41 2.79 -3.20 4.93
C GLN A 41 3.41 -3.55 6.28
N GLU A 42 4.70 -3.88 6.27
CA GLU A 42 5.46 -4.36 7.43
C GLU A 42 4.78 -5.54 8.14
N THR A 43 4.32 -6.51 7.37
CA THR A 43 3.60 -7.66 7.95
C THR A 43 4.50 -8.57 8.79
N HIS A 44 5.79 -8.66 8.48
CA HIS A 44 6.80 -9.45 9.21
C HIS A 44 6.37 -10.91 9.44
N MET A 45 5.83 -11.55 8.41
CA MET A 45 5.26 -12.88 8.53
C MET A 45 6.09 -13.93 7.79
N SER A 46 6.23 -15.10 8.39
CA SER A 46 6.77 -16.26 7.66
C SER A 46 5.78 -16.73 6.57
N PRO A 47 6.24 -17.49 5.57
CA PRO A 47 5.35 -18.11 4.59
C PRO A 47 4.22 -18.95 5.22
N GLU A 48 4.52 -19.66 6.31
CA GLU A 48 3.55 -20.46 7.09
C GLU A 48 2.55 -19.53 7.78
N GLY A 49 3.02 -18.39 8.28
CA GLY A 49 2.17 -17.35 8.87
C GLY A 49 1.18 -16.80 7.86
N ILE A 50 1.61 -16.50 6.63
CA ILE A 50 0.74 -16.05 5.52
C ILE A 50 -0.30 -17.13 5.18
N LYS A 51 0.12 -18.40 5.06
CA LYS A 51 -0.81 -19.53 4.86
C LYS A 51 -1.83 -19.65 6.00
N SER A 52 -1.43 -19.36 7.24
CA SER A 52 -2.34 -19.40 8.39
C SER A 52 -3.40 -18.30 8.35
N ILE A 53 -3.07 -17.12 7.81
CA ILE A 53 -4.03 -16.04 7.60
C ILE A 53 -5.13 -16.50 6.64
N SER A 54 -4.77 -17.10 5.51
CA SER A 54 -5.73 -17.57 4.50
C SER A 54 -6.75 -18.54 5.09
N LYS A 55 -6.39 -19.28 6.15
CA LYS A 55 -7.30 -20.16 6.88
C LYS A 55 -8.15 -19.42 7.91
N ALA A 56 -7.59 -18.43 8.59
CA ALA A 56 -8.24 -17.69 9.68
C ALA A 56 -9.09 -16.53 9.19
N TRP A 57 -8.71 -15.91 8.08
CA TRP A 57 -9.40 -14.75 7.52
C TRP A 57 -10.20 -15.18 6.28
N PRO A 58 -11.53 -15.07 6.34
CA PRO A 58 -12.35 -15.39 5.19
C PRO A 58 -12.02 -14.44 4.03
N GLY A 59 -11.46 -14.97 2.95
CA GLY A 59 -11.06 -14.18 1.79
C GLY A 59 -9.82 -14.75 1.09
N ARG A 60 -9.23 -13.92 0.25
CA ARG A 60 -8.00 -14.22 -0.49
C ARG A 60 -6.85 -13.37 0.04
N VAL A 61 -5.69 -13.97 0.14
CA VAL A 61 -4.47 -13.35 0.66
C VAL A 61 -3.36 -13.52 -0.37
N PHE A 62 -2.76 -12.41 -0.77
CA PHE A 62 -1.60 -12.37 -1.65
C PHE A 62 -0.51 -11.64 -0.90
N GLY A 63 0.61 -12.26 -0.65
CA GLY A 63 1.62 -11.59 0.13
C GLY A 63 2.92 -12.33 0.24
N THR A 64 3.90 -11.58 0.69
CA THR A 64 5.25 -12.04 0.93
C THR A 64 5.87 -11.29 2.10
N SER A 65 6.92 -11.85 2.61
CA SER A 65 7.78 -11.24 3.61
C SER A 65 9.21 -11.73 3.39
N MET A 66 10.16 -10.85 3.52
CA MET A 66 11.58 -11.23 3.45
C MET A 66 11.96 -12.09 4.65
N SER A 67 11.44 -11.77 5.82
CA SER A 67 11.67 -12.48 7.07
C SER A 67 10.59 -12.17 8.10
N THR A 68 10.60 -12.87 9.23
CA THR A 68 9.71 -12.59 10.36
C THR A 68 10.06 -11.29 11.12
N PHE A 69 11.15 -10.63 10.76
CA PHE A 69 11.63 -9.43 11.44
C PHE A 69 11.68 -8.19 10.54
N ALA A 70 11.51 -8.35 9.23
CA ALA A 70 11.67 -7.23 8.31
C ALA A 70 10.75 -7.34 7.10
N ARG A 71 10.23 -6.18 6.69
CA ARG A 71 9.42 -6.00 5.48
C ARG A 71 8.13 -6.84 5.49
N GLY A 72 7.63 -7.09 4.30
CA GLY A 72 6.43 -7.87 4.05
C GLY A 72 5.27 -7.01 3.66
N VAL A 73 4.68 -7.38 2.52
CA VAL A 73 3.53 -6.72 1.92
C VAL A 73 2.45 -7.75 1.66
N LEU A 74 1.20 -7.37 1.88
CA LEU A 74 0.07 -8.25 1.72
C LEU A 74 -1.13 -7.48 1.15
N ILE A 75 -1.81 -8.08 0.16
CA ILE A 75 -3.16 -7.70 -0.26
C ILE A 75 -4.13 -8.73 0.29
N TRP A 76 -5.10 -8.28 1.06
CA TRP A 76 -6.22 -9.09 1.53
C TRP A 76 -7.50 -8.62 0.85
N ILE A 77 -8.25 -9.57 0.29
CA ILE A 77 -9.54 -9.33 -0.33
C ILE A 77 -10.58 -10.15 0.45
N ALA A 78 -11.55 -9.49 1.06
CA ALA A 78 -12.55 -10.11 1.90
C ALA A 78 -13.40 -11.13 1.14
N ARG A 79 -13.90 -12.13 1.86
CA ARG A 79 -14.87 -13.09 1.31
C ARG A 79 -16.14 -12.37 0.86
N GLY A 80 -16.63 -12.71 -0.33
CA GLY A 80 -17.83 -12.10 -0.91
C GLY A 80 -17.53 -10.90 -1.81
N VAL A 81 -16.31 -10.35 -1.82
CA VAL A 81 -15.89 -9.39 -2.84
C VAL A 81 -15.77 -10.14 -4.17
N PRO A 82 -16.51 -9.73 -5.23
CA PRO A 82 -16.52 -10.40 -6.52
C PRO A 82 -15.28 -10.04 -7.35
N PHE A 83 -14.11 -10.25 -6.77
CA PHE A 83 -12.82 -10.05 -7.44
C PHE A 83 -12.35 -11.39 -8.02
N VAL A 84 -12.18 -11.50 -9.32
CA VAL A 84 -11.64 -12.70 -9.98
C VAL A 84 -10.17 -12.47 -10.29
N THR A 85 -9.30 -13.25 -9.64
CA THR A 85 -7.84 -13.15 -9.86
C THR A 85 -7.45 -13.88 -11.12
N ARG A 86 -6.72 -13.20 -12.01
CA ARG A 86 -6.11 -13.78 -13.21
C ARG A 86 -4.64 -14.15 -12.98
N TYR A 87 -3.90 -13.25 -12.35
CA TYR A 87 -2.46 -13.39 -12.11
C TYR A 87 -2.06 -12.70 -10.82
N SER A 88 -1.00 -13.16 -10.20
CA SER A 88 -0.36 -12.45 -9.09
C SER A 88 1.15 -12.53 -9.17
N LYS A 89 1.83 -11.43 -8.92
CA LYS A 89 3.27 -11.32 -8.81
C LYS A 89 3.64 -10.88 -7.41
N ILE A 90 4.51 -11.63 -6.79
CA ILE A 90 4.92 -11.43 -5.41
C ILE A 90 6.43 -11.21 -5.38
N ASP A 91 6.87 -10.09 -4.84
CA ASP A 91 8.29 -9.77 -4.69
C ASP A 91 8.91 -10.56 -3.52
N PRO A 92 9.95 -11.38 -3.75
CA PRO A 92 10.58 -12.17 -2.69
C PRO A 92 11.25 -11.31 -1.61
N GLU A 93 11.59 -10.06 -1.92
CA GLU A 93 12.16 -9.12 -0.95
C GLU A 93 11.11 -8.45 -0.05
N GLY A 94 9.82 -8.71 -0.26
CA GLY A 94 8.74 -8.16 0.54
C GLY A 94 8.46 -6.67 0.34
N ARG A 95 8.70 -6.16 -0.88
CA ARG A 95 8.52 -4.75 -1.22
C ARG A 95 7.25 -4.45 -1.98
N TYR A 96 6.76 -5.40 -2.78
CA TYR A 96 5.51 -5.21 -3.51
C TYR A 96 4.76 -6.52 -3.78
N VAL A 97 3.47 -6.38 -4.00
CA VAL A 97 2.57 -7.44 -4.50
C VAL A 97 1.70 -6.83 -5.58
N VAL A 98 1.57 -7.54 -6.70
CA VAL A 98 0.66 -7.20 -7.80
C VAL A 98 -0.39 -8.29 -7.90
N VAL A 99 -1.66 -7.90 -8.02
CA VAL A 99 -2.77 -8.82 -8.30
C VAL A 99 -3.55 -8.28 -9.49
N GLU A 100 -3.55 -9.01 -10.58
CA GLU A 100 -4.31 -8.69 -11.77
C GLU A 100 -5.61 -9.48 -11.78
N GLY A 101 -6.69 -8.82 -12.17
CA GLY A 101 -7.97 -9.50 -12.21
C GLY A 101 -9.12 -8.62 -12.68
N SER A 102 -10.31 -8.91 -12.16
CA SER A 102 -11.49 -8.10 -12.38
C SER A 102 -12.32 -7.98 -11.10
N LEU A 103 -12.94 -6.83 -10.90
CA LEU A 103 -13.87 -6.54 -9.82
C LEU A 103 -15.24 -6.27 -10.43
N ASP A 104 -16.28 -7.00 -10.00
CA ASP A 104 -17.62 -6.95 -10.63
C ASP A 104 -17.61 -7.20 -12.14
N GLY A 105 -16.67 -8.00 -12.64
CA GLY A 105 -16.48 -8.27 -14.07
C GLY A 105 -15.62 -7.23 -14.80
N GLU A 106 -15.37 -6.05 -14.23
CA GLU A 106 -14.54 -5.01 -14.83
C GLU A 106 -13.06 -5.25 -14.54
N PRO A 107 -12.16 -5.16 -15.53
CA PRO A 107 -10.73 -5.32 -15.34
C PRO A 107 -10.18 -4.33 -14.29
N LEU A 108 -9.39 -4.83 -13.35
CA LEU A 108 -8.77 -4.02 -12.30
C LEU A 108 -7.51 -4.69 -11.78
N ASN A 109 -6.43 -3.93 -11.67
CA ASN A 109 -5.19 -4.36 -11.03
C ASN A 109 -5.02 -3.71 -9.65
N LEU A 110 -4.50 -4.48 -8.70
CA LEU A 110 -4.19 -4.01 -7.35
C LEU A 110 -2.69 -4.13 -7.12
N VAL A 111 -2.06 -3.09 -6.60
CA VAL A 111 -0.63 -3.06 -6.29
C VAL A 111 -0.42 -2.57 -4.86
N ALA A 112 0.19 -3.41 -4.04
CA ALA A 112 0.64 -3.02 -2.70
C ALA A 112 2.14 -2.76 -2.71
N VAL A 113 2.58 -1.66 -2.07
CA VAL A 113 4.00 -1.25 -2.01
C VAL A 113 4.43 -0.93 -0.58
N TYR A 114 5.67 -1.28 -0.27
CA TYR A 114 6.41 -0.83 0.89
C TYR A 114 7.77 -0.30 0.46
N ALA A 115 7.88 1.01 0.29
CA ALA A 115 9.11 1.65 -0.16
C ALA A 115 10.18 1.66 0.95
N PRO A 116 11.47 1.74 0.63
CA PRO A 116 12.53 1.88 1.61
C PRO A 116 12.53 3.29 2.23
N ASN A 117 13.13 3.45 3.42
CA ASN A 117 13.28 4.75 4.09
C ASN A 117 14.32 5.67 3.41
N SER A 118 15.13 5.13 2.50
CA SER A 118 16.16 5.86 1.77
C SER A 118 16.39 5.24 0.40
N GLY A 119 17.04 5.99 -0.52
CA GLY A 119 17.28 5.50 -1.88
C GLY A 119 16.02 5.47 -2.75
N HIS A 120 15.08 6.37 -2.51
CA HIS A 120 13.77 6.41 -3.18
C HIS A 120 13.88 6.47 -4.72
N ALA A 121 14.81 7.27 -5.27
CA ALA A 121 15.00 7.37 -6.73
C ALA A 121 15.29 6.00 -7.35
N VAL A 122 16.30 5.30 -6.83
CA VAL A 122 16.70 3.97 -7.31
C VAL A 122 15.56 2.96 -7.15
N PHE A 123 14.83 3.04 -6.03
CA PHE A 123 13.69 2.16 -5.79
C PHE A 123 12.59 2.37 -6.84
N PHE A 124 12.13 3.61 -7.05
CA PHE A 124 11.06 3.90 -8.01
C PHE A 124 11.46 3.61 -9.45
N GLU A 125 12.70 3.93 -9.84
CA GLU A 125 13.24 3.55 -11.15
C GLU A 125 13.23 2.03 -11.36
N SER A 126 13.60 1.27 -10.32
CA SER A 126 13.63 -0.20 -10.39
C SER A 126 12.23 -0.82 -10.35
N LEU A 127 11.24 -0.11 -9.79
CA LEU A 127 9.88 -0.63 -9.61
C LEU A 127 9.09 -0.64 -10.93
N SER A 128 9.23 0.41 -11.75
CA SER A 128 8.49 0.55 -13.02
C SER A 128 8.63 -0.67 -13.94
N PRO A 129 9.83 -1.16 -14.27
CA PRO A 129 9.96 -2.33 -15.16
C PRO A 129 9.54 -3.65 -14.49
N ARG A 130 9.42 -3.67 -13.17
CA ARG A 130 9.00 -4.86 -12.42
C ARG A 130 7.48 -4.98 -12.33
N ILE A 131 6.75 -3.86 -12.41
CA ILE A 131 5.30 -3.81 -12.35
C ILE A 131 4.77 -3.38 -13.70
N VAL A 132 4.74 -4.32 -14.63
CA VAL A 132 4.18 -4.11 -15.97
C VAL A 132 2.71 -4.53 -15.92
N CYS A 133 1.81 -3.56 -15.90
CA CYS A 133 0.38 -3.77 -16.08
C CYS A 133 -0.03 -3.31 -17.48
N ASP A 134 -1.09 -3.91 -18.01
CA ASP A 134 -1.71 -3.42 -19.24
C ASP A 134 -2.15 -1.96 -19.02
N PRO A 135 -1.67 -0.99 -19.81
CA PRO A 135 -1.98 0.42 -19.63
C PRO A 135 -3.45 0.78 -19.87
N THR A 136 -4.23 -0.14 -20.45
CA THR A 136 -5.68 0.02 -20.67
C THR A 136 -6.51 -0.42 -19.47
N VAL A 137 -5.91 -1.15 -18.53
CA VAL A 137 -6.58 -1.65 -17.32
C VAL A 137 -6.33 -0.69 -16.16
N PRO A 138 -7.38 -0.20 -15.48
CA PRO A 138 -7.24 0.59 -14.27
C PRO A 138 -6.39 -0.13 -13.22
N VAL A 139 -5.58 0.64 -12.48
CA VAL A 139 -4.75 0.11 -11.39
C VAL A 139 -4.91 0.95 -10.14
N ILE A 140 -5.11 0.29 -9.00
CA ILE A 140 -5.13 0.91 -7.67
C ILE A 140 -3.83 0.53 -6.97
N TRP A 141 -3.08 1.55 -6.56
CA TRP A 141 -1.90 1.42 -5.73
C TRP A 141 -2.24 1.79 -4.30
N GLY A 142 -1.83 0.98 -3.36
CA GLY A 142 -1.90 1.29 -1.94
C GLY A 142 -0.60 0.91 -1.25
N GLY A 143 -0.08 1.77 -0.37
CA GLY A 143 1.17 1.43 0.29
C GLY A 143 1.76 2.50 1.18
N ASP A 144 2.82 2.12 1.87
CA ASP A 144 3.72 3.02 2.57
C ASP A 144 4.88 3.36 1.63
N PHE A 145 4.85 4.58 1.11
CA PHE A 145 5.86 5.06 0.16
C PHE A 145 7.08 5.66 0.86
N ASN A 146 7.06 5.80 2.20
CA ASN A 146 8.14 6.36 3.01
C ASN A 146 8.65 7.73 2.51
N CYS A 147 7.87 8.41 1.69
CA CYS A 147 8.10 9.78 1.26
C CYS A 147 6.77 10.48 1.03
N VAL A 148 6.77 11.79 1.20
CA VAL A 148 5.59 12.62 0.98
C VAL A 148 5.46 13.00 -0.49
N LEU A 149 4.25 13.17 -0.98
CA LEU A 149 3.98 13.65 -2.33
C LEU A 149 4.08 15.18 -2.42
N ASP A 150 3.61 15.88 -1.40
CA ASP A 150 3.68 17.33 -1.28
C ASP A 150 4.33 17.72 0.05
N ILE A 151 5.51 18.37 -0.02
CA ILE A 151 6.25 18.77 1.18
C ILE A 151 5.50 19.81 1.99
N GLY A 152 4.76 20.70 1.36
CA GLY A 152 4.00 21.77 2.03
C GLY A 152 2.76 21.26 2.74
N MET A 153 2.09 20.27 2.16
CA MET A 153 0.81 19.76 2.63
C MET A 153 0.94 18.50 3.47
N ASP A 154 1.84 17.57 3.08
CA ASP A 154 1.94 16.24 3.67
C ASP A 154 2.97 16.15 4.81
N ARG A 155 3.44 17.29 5.32
CA ARG A 155 4.30 17.41 6.51
C ARG A 155 3.79 18.48 7.45
N SER A 156 3.88 18.21 8.75
CA SER A 156 3.48 19.19 9.79
C SER A 156 4.45 20.38 9.92
N SER A 157 5.69 20.20 9.46
CA SER A 157 6.69 21.28 9.39
C SER A 157 7.55 21.15 8.13
N PRO A 158 7.92 22.28 7.50
CA PRO A 158 8.78 22.26 6.34
C PRO A 158 10.18 21.73 6.69
N PRO A 159 10.82 20.96 5.81
CA PRO A 159 12.19 20.54 6.00
C PRO A 159 13.15 21.72 5.73
N ILE A 160 14.36 21.62 6.31
CA ILE A 160 15.44 22.57 5.98
C ILE A 160 15.77 22.49 4.48
N PRO A 161 16.18 23.63 3.85
CA PRO A 161 16.61 23.62 2.47
C PRO A 161 17.69 22.60 2.21
N GLY A 162 17.59 21.84 1.10
CA GLY A 162 18.56 20.80 0.73
C GLY A 162 18.44 19.47 1.47
N ALA A 163 17.49 19.33 2.38
CA ALA A 163 17.26 18.03 3.05
C ALA A 163 16.93 16.90 2.04
N ALA A 164 17.36 15.69 2.35
CA ALA A 164 17.20 14.52 1.48
C ALA A 164 15.74 14.24 1.06
N CYS A 165 14.76 14.65 1.89
CA CYS A 165 13.35 14.49 1.57
C CYS A 165 12.90 15.31 0.34
N TRP A 166 13.55 16.42 -0.01
CA TRP A 166 13.26 17.16 -1.25
C TRP A 166 13.53 16.28 -2.48
N LYS A 167 14.70 15.62 -2.52
CA LYS A 167 15.05 14.72 -3.62
C LYS A 167 14.12 13.50 -3.66
N ALA A 168 13.77 12.96 -2.51
CA ALA A 168 12.82 11.84 -2.40
C ALA A 168 11.45 12.21 -2.99
N THR A 169 10.89 13.35 -2.58
CA THR A 169 9.61 13.86 -3.11
C THR A 169 9.67 14.11 -4.62
N GLN A 170 10.74 14.75 -5.12
CA GLN A 170 10.91 14.98 -6.56
C GLN A 170 10.94 13.67 -7.35
N SER A 171 11.69 12.67 -6.87
CA SER A 171 11.76 11.35 -7.49
C SER A 171 10.40 10.65 -7.48
N PHE A 172 9.66 10.74 -6.37
CA PHE A 172 8.33 10.17 -6.24
C PHE A 172 7.33 10.84 -7.19
N GLN A 173 7.31 12.17 -7.24
CA GLN A 173 6.46 12.93 -8.17
C GLN A 173 6.79 12.60 -9.64
N ALA A 174 8.08 12.49 -9.99
CA ALA A 174 8.51 12.12 -11.34
C ALA A 174 8.03 10.70 -11.71
N TRP A 175 8.16 9.76 -10.77
CA TRP A 175 7.69 8.40 -10.94
C TRP A 175 6.16 8.34 -11.07
N MET A 176 5.40 9.04 -10.24
CA MET A 176 3.94 9.12 -10.32
C MET A 176 3.49 9.61 -11.71
N ARG A 177 4.13 10.68 -12.23
CA ARG A 177 3.85 11.19 -13.57
C ARG A 177 4.18 10.16 -14.67
N HIS A 178 5.32 9.49 -14.56
CA HIS A 178 5.72 8.45 -15.49
C HIS A 178 4.72 7.29 -15.54
N MET A 179 4.26 6.85 -14.37
CA MET A 179 3.26 5.80 -14.22
C MET A 179 1.82 6.26 -14.48
N LYS A 180 1.60 7.55 -14.77
CA LYS A 180 0.28 8.19 -14.96
C LYS A 180 -0.65 7.97 -13.76
N LEU A 181 -0.08 8.00 -12.56
CA LEU A 181 -0.82 7.87 -11.31
C LEU A 181 -1.19 9.24 -10.74
N PHE A 182 -2.31 9.30 -10.05
CA PHE A 182 -2.72 10.44 -9.24
C PHE A 182 -3.13 9.97 -7.85
N GLU A 183 -2.95 10.85 -6.88
CA GLU A 183 -3.27 10.56 -5.49
C GLU A 183 -4.73 10.96 -5.20
N VAL A 184 -5.55 9.96 -4.90
CA VAL A 184 -7.01 10.10 -4.81
C VAL A 184 -7.42 10.99 -3.64
N TRP A 185 -6.84 10.77 -2.44
CA TRP A 185 -7.21 11.54 -1.25
C TRP A 185 -6.87 13.04 -1.44
N ARG A 186 -5.67 13.35 -1.95
CA ARG A 186 -5.26 14.74 -2.22
C ARG A 186 -6.12 15.40 -3.30
N THR A 187 -6.57 14.64 -4.28
CA THR A 187 -7.50 15.14 -5.32
C THR A 187 -8.86 15.52 -4.70
N GLN A 188 -9.35 14.75 -3.74
CA GLN A 188 -10.61 14.99 -3.05
C GLN A 188 -10.49 16.03 -1.92
N HIS A 189 -9.30 16.14 -1.31
CA HIS A 189 -9.00 16.99 -0.16
C HIS A 189 -7.79 17.90 -0.43
N PRO A 190 -7.90 18.83 -1.39
CA PRO A 190 -6.74 19.60 -1.88
C PRO A 190 -6.10 20.52 -0.83
N LEU A 191 -6.85 20.94 0.18
CA LEU A 191 -6.39 21.87 1.22
C LEU A 191 -6.26 21.23 2.61
N ASP A 192 -6.72 20.00 2.79
CA ASP A 192 -6.74 19.34 4.10
C ASP A 192 -5.34 18.84 4.49
N ARG A 193 -5.01 19.00 5.77
CA ARG A 193 -3.74 18.52 6.35
C ARG A 193 -4.03 17.37 7.29
N GLU A 194 -4.02 16.16 6.75
CA GLU A 194 -4.10 14.94 7.52
C GLU A 194 -2.83 14.11 7.32
N TYR A 195 -2.46 13.38 8.36
CA TYR A 195 -1.20 12.65 8.40
C TYR A 195 -1.45 11.20 8.78
N SER A 196 -0.69 10.29 8.16
CA SER A 196 -0.77 8.86 8.43
C SER A 196 0.30 8.36 9.39
N PHE A 197 1.37 9.13 9.58
CA PHE A 197 2.53 8.72 10.38
C PHE A 197 3.04 9.84 11.29
N TYR A 198 3.40 9.48 12.53
CA TYR A 198 4.15 10.34 13.45
C TYR A 198 5.55 9.78 13.68
N SER A 199 6.58 10.60 13.49
CA SER A 199 7.99 10.28 13.77
C SER A 199 8.39 10.83 15.14
N PRO A 200 8.54 9.99 16.17
CA PRO A 200 9.00 10.45 17.50
C PRO A 200 10.42 11.03 17.46
N VAL A 201 11.28 10.49 16.58
CA VAL A 201 12.68 10.93 16.44
C VAL A 201 12.78 12.37 15.94
N HIS A 202 11.87 12.75 15.05
CA HIS A 202 11.89 14.08 14.44
C HIS A 202 10.78 15.00 14.95
N GLY A 203 9.89 14.51 15.81
CA GLY A 203 8.77 15.29 16.37
C GLY A 203 7.80 15.83 15.31
N LEU A 204 7.59 15.11 14.20
CA LEU A 204 6.77 15.57 13.09
C LEU A 204 5.80 14.52 12.57
N TYR A 205 4.71 15.01 11.99
CA TYR A 205 3.73 14.20 11.29
C TYR A 205 3.95 14.25 9.78
N THR A 206 3.69 13.14 9.09
CA THR A 206 3.76 13.01 7.63
C THR A 206 2.64 12.14 7.10
N ARG A 207 2.24 12.37 5.84
CA ARG A 207 1.34 11.49 5.10
C ARG A 207 2.18 10.74 4.06
N ILE A 208 2.49 9.51 4.35
CA ILE A 208 3.36 8.62 3.55
C ILE A 208 2.66 7.32 3.14
N ASP A 209 1.51 7.03 3.74
CA ASP A 209 0.62 5.95 3.34
C ASP A 209 -0.41 6.51 2.35
N LEU A 210 -0.37 6.04 1.11
CA LEU A 210 -1.18 6.52 -0.02
C LEU A 210 -1.92 5.37 -0.69
#